data_d36b4260d0a6c040323b22508f57ab4f
#
_entry.id   d36b4260d0a6c040323b22508f57ab4f
#
_cell.length_a   1.000
_cell.length_b   1.000
_cell.length_c   1.000
_cell.angle_alpha   90.00
_cell.angle_beta   90.00
_cell.angle_gamma   90.00
#
_symmetry.space_group_name_H-M   'P 1'
#
loop_
_entity.id
_entity.type
_entity.pdbx_description
1 polymer ?
#
loop_
_entity_poly.entity_id
_entity_poly.type
_entity_poly.pdbx_seq_one_letter_code
_entity_poly.pdbx_strand_id
1 'polypeptide(L)'
;MLNDILASLQVLSLPTRTNFRSVTKREVALFKGPNGWGEFSPFLEYEADEAANWLGAGIEAAFGQLPLTQRDEIEINATLPAVDTKIDVENILSWYPGAKVVKIKVGGDLELDIARIENALAVNPKSKIRLDVNGGWSVKEATDAVAQLVERFGVDTFQYIEQPVATVEELRELQLPIPVVGDEVIRKAQDPFAVDLNGAVDILMLKVSPLGGIERAKALAAHHKLPVVVSSALESAVGISHGLKLAASLPELKYACGLGTGKLLANDVADLPIVDGRMKVTTVEPSGMLNLQAAPERRAWWENRIRDSFEVWQARN
;
A
#
# COMPACT_ATOMS: atom_id res chain seq x y z
N MET A 1 -16.65 -22.40 3.96
CA MET A 1 -15.72 -21.24 3.83
C MET A 1 -15.80 -20.31 5.04
N LEU A 2 -16.91 -19.60 5.35
CA LEU A 2 -16.95 -18.70 6.53
C LEU A 2 -16.59 -19.43 7.83
N ASN A 3 -17.14 -20.62 8.06
CA ASN A 3 -16.82 -21.42 9.25
C ASN A 3 -15.33 -21.79 9.32
N ASP A 4 -14.69 -22.06 8.19
CA ASP A 4 -13.25 -22.41 8.13
C ASP A 4 -12.39 -21.17 8.44
N ILE A 5 -12.79 -20.00 7.91
CA ILE A 5 -12.17 -18.72 8.23
C ILE A 5 -12.21 -18.45 9.73
N LEU A 6 -13.40 -18.54 10.34
CA LEU A 6 -13.59 -18.26 11.75
C LEU A 6 -12.92 -19.31 12.66
N ALA A 7 -12.88 -20.58 12.25
CA ALA A 7 -12.24 -21.65 13.01
C ALA A 7 -10.72 -21.48 13.09
N SER A 8 -10.09 -20.96 12.04
CA SER A 8 -8.63 -20.74 11.97
C SER A 8 -8.18 -19.31 12.33
N LEU A 9 -9.13 -18.44 12.65
CA LEU A 9 -8.89 -16.99 12.84
C LEU A 9 -7.88 -16.70 13.94
N GLN A 10 -6.90 -15.86 13.61
CA GLN A 10 -5.93 -15.25 14.51
C GLN A 10 -6.03 -13.73 14.40
N VAL A 11 -6.44 -13.05 15.44
CA VAL A 11 -6.48 -11.57 15.47
C VAL A 11 -5.26 -11.07 16.21
N LEU A 12 -4.43 -10.29 15.51
CA LEU A 12 -3.14 -9.84 15.98
C LEU A 12 -3.11 -8.32 16.09
N SER A 13 -2.30 -7.81 17.00
CA SER A 13 -2.05 -6.37 17.20
C SER A 13 -0.55 -6.12 17.03
N LEU A 14 -0.18 -5.57 15.89
CA LEU A 14 1.21 -5.34 15.48
C LEU A 14 1.58 -3.89 15.81
N PRO A 15 2.52 -3.64 16.73
CA PRO A 15 2.97 -2.29 17.03
C PRO A 15 3.77 -1.71 15.86
N THR A 16 3.65 -0.41 15.61
CA THR A 16 4.46 0.29 14.61
C THR A 16 5.73 0.88 15.25
N ARG A 17 6.79 1.02 14.46
CA ARG A 17 8.05 1.69 14.87
C ARG A 17 7.92 3.21 14.90
N THR A 18 7.01 3.73 14.10
CA THR A 18 6.75 5.16 13.97
C THR A 18 5.27 5.38 13.67
N ASN A 19 4.77 6.59 13.91
CA ASN A 19 3.41 6.95 13.54
C ASN A 19 3.28 6.94 12.01
N PHE A 20 2.34 6.16 11.51
CA PHE A 20 2.02 6.11 10.08
C PHE A 20 0.49 6.19 9.91
N ARG A 21 -0.01 7.25 9.29
CA ARG A 21 -1.45 7.54 9.15
C ARG A 21 -2.20 7.53 10.50
N SER A 22 -1.59 8.08 11.54
CA SER A 22 -2.10 8.06 12.92
C SER A 22 -2.25 6.66 13.53
N VAL A 23 -1.69 5.63 12.90
CA VAL A 23 -1.68 4.25 13.40
C VAL A 23 -0.43 4.01 14.22
N THR A 24 -0.59 3.61 15.49
CA THR A 24 0.48 3.18 16.38
C THR A 24 0.45 1.67 16.65
N LYS A 25 -0.68 1.03 16.32
CA LYS A 25 -0.88 -0.42 16.36
C LYS A 25 -1.72 -0.83 15.18
N ARG A 26 -1.23 -1.76 14.39
CA ARG A 26 -1.95 -2.33 13.25
C ARG A 26 -2.61 -3.62 13.67
N GLU A 27 -3.93 -3.66 13.72
CA GLU A 27 -4.66 -4.92 13.92
C GLU A 27 -4.84 -5.61 12.57
N VAL A 28 -4.58 -6.92 12.56
CA VAL A 28 -4.77 -7.78 11.39
C VAL A 28 -5.47 -9.08 11.81
N ALA A 29 -6.37 -9.57 10.98
CA ALA A 29 -7.04 -10.85 11.14
C ALA A 29 -6.49 -11.83 10.09
N LEU A 30 -5.78 -12.86 10.54
CA LEU A 30 -5.22 -13.90 9.70
C LEU A 30 -6.09 -15.15 9.80
N PHE A 31 -6.26 -15.85 8.69
CA PHE A 31 -6.98 -17.13 8.64
C PHE A 31 -6.33 -18.09 7.65
N LYS A 32 -6.49 -19.39 7.89
CA LYS A 32 -5.86 -20.43 7.08
C LYS A 32 -6.89 -21.15 6.21
N GLY A 33 -6.53 -21.30 4.95
CA GLY A 33 -7.24 -22.14 3.99
C GLY A 33 -6.35 -23.25 3.44
N PRO A 34 -6.84 -24.04 2.48
CA PRO A 34 -6.09 -25.15 1.89
C PRO A 34 -4.84 -24.71 1.11
N ASN A 35 -4.81 -23.47 0.61
CA ASN A 35 -3.73 -22.96 -0.23
C ASN A 35 -2.77 -22.02 0.53
N GLY A 36 -2.99 -21.78 1.81
CA GLY A 36 -2.13 -20.96 2.66
C GLY A 36 -2.90 -20.04 3.60
N TRP A 37 -2.26 -18.95 3.98
CA TRP A 37 -2.83 -17.94 4.86
C TRP A 37 -3.37 -16.76 4.07
N GLY A 38 -4.55 -16.28 4.48
CA GLY A 38 -5.15 -15.03 4.05
C GLY A 38 -5.11 -13.98 5.14
N GLU A 39 -5.12 -12.71 4.75
CA GLU A 39 -5.19 -11.58 5.65
C GLU A 39 -6.44 -10.74 5.39
N PHE A 40 -7.15 -10.40 6.46
CA PHE A 40 -8.21 -9.42 6.48
C PHE A 40 -7.84 -8.31 7.45
N SER A 41 -7.41 -7.18 6.92
CA SER A 41 -6.89 -6.07 7.74
C SER A 41 -7.32 -4.69 7.23
N PRO A 42 -8.61 -4.46 6.89
CA PRO A 42 -9.09 -3.13 6.55
C PRO A 42 -8.85 -2.17 7.71
N PHE A 43 -8.63 -0.88 7.42
CA PHE A 43 -8.52 0.13 8.45
C PHE A 43 -9.83 0.20 9.25
N LEU A 44 -9.73 0.59 10.53
CA LEU A 44 -10.86 0.45 11.48
C LEU A 44 -12.06 1.33 11.12
N GLU A 45 -11.81 2.43 10.41
CA GLU A 45 -12.83 3.37 9.92
C GLU A 45 -13.61 2.88 8.69
N TYR A 46 -13.18 1.78 8.05
CA TYR A 46 -13.84 1.28 6.85
C TYR A 46 -15.05 0.43 7.20
N GLU A 47 -16.18 0.73 6.57
CA GLU A 47 -17.42 -0.01 6.72
C GLU A 47 -17.38 -1.35 5.94
N ALA A 48 -18.41 -2.19 6.12
CA ALA A 48 -18.46 -3.54 5.54
C ALA A 48 -18.31 -3.55 4.01
N ASP A 49 -18.85 -2.55 3.32
CA ASP A 49 -18.78 -2.43 1.86
C ASP A 49 -17.34 -2.30 1.35
N GLU A 50 -16.54 -1.44 1.96
CA GLU A 50 -15.12 -1.27 1.61
C GLU A 50 -14.29 -2.45 2.12
N ALA A 51 -14.58 -2.93 3.34
CA ALA A 51 -13.89 -4.06 3.95
C ALA A 51 -14.11 -5.38 3.20
N ALA A 52 -15.24 -5.56 2.52
CA ALA A 52 -15.54 -6.77 1.74
C ALA A 52 -14.50 -7.07 0.66
N ASN A 53 -13.91 -6.05 0.03
CA ASN A 53 -12.82 -6.24 -0.92
C ASN A 53 -11.56 -6.84 -0.23
N TRP A 54 -11.21 -6.34 0.95
CA TRP A 54 -10.09 -6.86 1.73
C TRP A 54 -10.30 -8.32 2.12
N LEU A 55 -11.53 -8.68 2.47
CA LEU A 55 -11.87 -10.08 2.75
C LEU A 55 -11.75 -10.94 1.50
N GLY A 56 -12.22 -10.46 0.35
CA GLY A 56 -12.07 -11.12 -0.95
C GLY A 56 -10.61 -11.43 -1.29
N ALA A 57 -9.71 -10.47 -1.06
CA ALA A 57 -8.28 -10.68 -1.25
C ALA A 57 -7.70 -11.75 -0.31
N GLY A 58 -8.10 -11.73 0.96
CA GLY A 58 -7.71 -12.77 1.92
C GLY A 58 -8.25 -14.15 1.55
N ILE A 59 -9.51 -14.23 1.08
CA ILE A 59 -10.12 -15.46 0.59
C ILE A 59 -9.38 -15.98 -0.64
N GLU A 60 -9.04 -15.12 -1.61
CA GLU A 60 -8.23 -15.50 -2.78
C GLU A 60 -6.88 -16.08 -2.34
N ALA A 61 -6.19 -15.46 -1.38
CA ALA A 61 -4.90 -15.93 -0.88
C ALA A 61 -4.99 -17.31 -0.20
N ALA A 62 -6.04 -17.56 0.59
CA ALA A 62 -6.18 -18.76 1.40
C ALA A 62 -6.86 -19.92 0.66
N PHE A 63 -7.80 -19.63 -0.25
CA PHE A 63 -8.68 -20.63 -0.87
C PHE A 63 -8.58 -20.64 -2.40
N GLY A 64 -8.09 -19.55 -3.03
CA GLY A 64 -8.00 -19.42 -4.47
C GLY A 64 -6.75 -20.07 -5.07
N GLN A 65 -6.72 -20.12 -6.40
CA GLN A 65 -5.52 -20.43 -7.16
C GLN A 65 -4.75 -19.14 -7.44
N LEU A 66 -3.51 -19.05 -6.97
CA LEU A 66 -2.68 -17.90 -7.22
C LEU A 66 -2.06 -17.97 -8.62
N PRO A 67 -1.89 -16.83 -9.31
CA PRO A 67 -1.32 -16.80 -10.65
C PRO A 67 0.14 -17.23 -10.66
N LEU A 68 0.60 -17.69 -11.82
CA LEU A 68 2.02 -17.90 -12.06
C LEU A 68 2.78 -16.57 -12.00
N THR A 69 3.91 -16.58 -11.32
CA THR A 69 4.80 -15.43 -11.23
C THR A 69 5.82 -15.43 -12.38
N GLN A 70 6.15 -14.25 -12.88
CA GLN A 70 7.14 -14.04 -13.94
C GLN A 70 8.48 -13.56 -13.38
N ARG A 71 8.53 -13.31 -12.06
CA ARG A 71 9.70 -12.77 -11.34
C ARG A 71 9.80 -13.41 -9.97
N ASP A 72 11.03 -13.62 -9.53
CA ASP A 72 11.33 -14.19 -8.21
C ASP A 72 11.63 -13.08 -7.17
N GLU A 73 11.90 -11.86 -7.64
CA GLU A 73 12.23 -10.70 -6.80
C GLU A 73 11.57 -9.45 -7.34
N ILE A 74 11.19 -8.55 -6.42
CA ILE A 74 10.53 -7.29 -6.72
C ILE A 74 11.36 -6.13 -6.17
N GLU A 75 11.62 -5.11 -6.98
CA GLU A 75 12.21 -3.84 -6.52
C GLU A 75 11.26 -3.11 -5.59
N ILE A 76 11.79 -2.61 -4.47
CA ILE A 76 11.02 -1.97 -3.40
C ILE A 76 11.45 -0.51 -3.26
N ASN A 77 10.50 0.39 -3.12
CA ASN A 77 10.79 1.74 -2.66
C ASN A 77 10.82 1.81 -1.13
N ALA A 78 11.66 2.68 -0.59
CA ALA A 78 11.55 3.09 0.80
C ALA A 78 10.27 3.92 1.01
N THR A 79 9.66 3.79 2.18
CA THR A 79 8.49 4.59 2.59
C THR A 79 8.89 5.46 3.78
N LEU A 80 8.86 6.78 3.58
CA LEU A 80 9.19 7.77 4.60
C LEU A 80 7.92 8.49 5.06
N PRO A 81 7.47 8.21 6.30
CA PRO A 81 6.37 8.94 6.92
C PRO A 81 6.68 10.43 7.10
N ALA A 82 5.69 11.20 7.54
CA ALA A 82 5.89 12.60 7.93
C ALA A 82 6.67 12.64 9.26
N VAL A 83 8.00 12.70 9.16
CA VAL A 83 8.95 12.88 10.26
C VAL A 83 9.76 14.14 10.03
N ASP A 84 10.14 14.82 11.11
CA ASP A 84 10.64 16.20 11.04
C ASP A 84 12.16 16.30 11.26
N THR A 85 12.79 15.23 11.79
CA THR A 85 14.22 15.28 12.08
C THR A 85 15.06 14.50 11.08
N LYS A 86 16.25 14.98 10.80
CA LYS A 86 17.22 14.25 9.96
C LYS A 86 17.54 12.87 10.52
N ILE A 87 17.63 12.73 11.83
CA ILE A 87 17.94 11.47 12.51
C ILE A 87 16.83 10.45 12.25
N ASP A 88 15.55 10.87 12.31
CA ASP A 88 14.43 9.98 12.00
C ASP A 88 14.46 9.56 10.53
N VAL A 89 14.76 10.47 9.61
CA VAL A 89 14.90 10.17 8.18
C VAL A 89 16.01 9.14 7.95
N GLU A 90 17.20 9.36 8.51
CA GLU A 90 18.34 8.42 8.41
C GLU A 90 17.98 7.06 8.98
N ASN A 91 17.36 7.01 10.17
CA ASN A 91 16.93 5.78 10.82
C ASN A 91 15.92 5.00 9.97
N ILE A 92 14.86 5.68 9.50
CA ILE A 92 13.82 5.03 8.70
C ILE A 92 14.38 4.52 7.38
N LEU A 93 15.19 5.31 6.67
CA LEU A 93 15.77 4.89 5.40
C LEU A 93 16.74 3.71 5.56
N SER A 94 17.36 3.54 6.74
CA SER A 94 18.22 2.38 7.04
C SER A 94 17.45 1.04 7.03
N TRP A 95 16.13 1.07 7.18
CA TRP A 95 15.29 -0.15 7.11
C TRP A 95 15.10 -0.66 5.68
N TYR A 96 15.53 0.11 4.67
CA TYR A 96 15.36 -0.17 3.23
C TYR A 96 16.71 -0.24 2.51
N PRO A 97 17.60 -1.16 2.88
CA PRO A 97 18.95 -1.24 2.32
C PRO A 97 18.91 -1.42 0.80
N GLY A 98 19.60 -0.54 0.08
CA GLY A 98 19.71 -0.58 -1.38
C GLY A 98 18.51 -0.04 -2.16
N ALA A 99 17.45 0.46 -1.50
CA ALA A 99 16.34 1.10 -2.18
C ALA A 99 16.79 2.37 -2.93
N LYS A 100 16.41 2.47 -4.21
CA LYS A 100 16.78 3.57 -5.10
C LYS A 100 15.68 4.63 -5.24
N VAL A 101 14.54 4.38 -4.65
CA VAL A 101 13.36 5.23 -4.71
C VAL A 101 12.84 5.44 -3.30
N VAL A 102 12.51 6.68 -2.94
CA VAL A 102 11.92 7.03 -1.65
C VAL A 102 10.55 7.65 -1.88
N LYS A 103 9.51 7.03 -1.34
CA LYS A 103 8.16 7.61 -1.28
C LYS A 103 8.02 8.40 0.02
N ILE A 104 7.78 9.69 -0.09
CA ILE A 104 7.74 10.65 1.01
C ILE A 104 6.31 11.12 1.20
N LYS A 105 5.82 11.03 2.43
CA LYS A 105 4.56 11.63 2.82
C LYS A 105 4.69 13.14 2.87
N VAL A 106 3.87 13.83 2.11
CA VAL A 106 3.80 15.30 2.00
C VAL A 106 2.35 15.77 2.14
N GLY A 107 2.13 17.09 2.13
CA GLY A 107 0.79 17.67 2.16
C GLY A 107 0.46 18.37 3.48
N GLY A 108 1.46 18.55 4.33
CA GLY A 108 1.40 19.41 5.50
C GLY A 108 2.03 20.78 5.22
N ASP A 109 2.95 21.20 6.09
CA ASP A 109 3.75 22.39 5.90
C ASP A 109 4.81 22.15 4.82
N LEU A 110 4.81 22.97 3.76
CA LEU A 110 5.70 22.80 2.61
C LEU A 110 7.20 22.92 2.98
N GLU A 111 7.55 23.77 3.93
CA GLU A 111 8.94 23.92 4.38
C GLU A 111 9.43 22.64 5.10
N LEU A 112 8.55 22.00 5.88
CA LEU A 112 8.86 20.71 6.50
C LEU A 112 8.96 19.60 5.45
N ASP A 113 8.11 19.60 4.43
CA ASP A 113 8.17 18.66 3.32
C ASP A 113 9.47 18.83 2.51
N ILE A 114 9.88 20.09 2.23
CA ILE A 114 11.17 20.42 1.61
C ILE A 114 12.33 19.88 2.45
N ALA A 115 12.36 20.18 3.74
CA ALA A 115 13.43 19.72 4.64
C ALA A 115 13.49 18.19 4.68
N ARG A 116 12.36 17.50 4.65
CA ARG A 116 12.28 16.02 4.61
C ARG A 116 12.86 15.47 3.31
N ILE A 117 12.59 16.09 2.17
CA ILE A 117 13.17 15.73 0.87
C ILE A 117 14.68 15.95 0.88
N GLU A 118 15.15 17.09 1.39
CA GLU A 118 16.59 17.39 1.53
C GLU A 118 17.30 16.33 2.38
N ASN A 119 16.72 15.99 3.53
CA ASN A 119 17.27 14.96 4.40
C ASN A 119 17.31 13.59 3.72
N ALA A 120 16.27 13.23 2.96
CA ALA A 120 16.25 11.96 2.21
C ALA A 120 17.34 11.93 1.12
N LEU A 121 17.50 13.03 0.38
CA LEU A 121 18.53 13.15 -0.65
C LEU A 121 19.95 13.24 -0.04
N ALA A 122 20.09 13.78 1.17
CA ALA A 122 21.38 13.78 1.87
C ALA A 122 21.81 12.36 2.26
N VAL A 123 20.86 11.46 2.59
CA VAL A 123 21.14 10.04 2.87
C VAL A 123 21.47 9.29 1.58
N ASN A 124 20.72 9.52 0.53
CA ASN A 124 20.94 8.87 -0.77
C ASN A 124 20.75 9.88 -1.92
N PRO A 125 21.81 10.57 -2.36
CA PRO A 125 21.74 11.64 -3.36
C PRO A 125 21.25 11.19 -4.76
N LYS A 126 21.24 9.88 -5.03
CA LYS A 126 20.80 9.32 -6.31
C LYS A 126 19.38 8.77 -6.27
N SER A 127 18.68 8.86 -5.15
CA SER A 127 17.32 8.40 -5.04
C SER A 127 16.38 9.22 -5.92
N LYS A 128 15.43 8.53 -6.54
CA LYS A 128 14.23 9.17 -7.09
C LYS A 128 13.22 9.37 -5.97
N ILE A 129 12.54 10.50 -5.99
CA ILE A 129 11.54 10.87 -4.98
C ILE A 129 10.13 10.64 -5.56
N ARG A 130 9.24 10.12 -4.75
CA ARG A 130 7.80 10.05 -4.97
C ARG A 130 7.11 10.84 -3.87
N LEU A 131 6.17 11.66 -4.25
CA LEU A 131 5.38 12.47 -3.32
C LEU A 131 4.04 11.77 -3.09
N ASP A 132 3.60 11.63 -1.84
CA ASP A 132 2.30 11.03 -1.49
C ASP A 132 1.50 12.01 -0.63
N VAL A 133 0.44 12.56 -1.22
CA VAL A 133 -0.41 13.61 -0.64
C VAL A 133 -1.70 13.06 -0.04
N ASN A 134 -2.15 11.88 -0.48
CA ASN A 134 -3.43 11.24 -0.11
C ASN A 134 -4.67 12.14 -0.34
N GLY A 135 -4.68 12.93 -1.42
CA GLY A 135 -5.80 13.78 -1.80
C GLY A 135 -5.97 15.02 -0.92
N GLY A 136 -4.92 15.42 -0.21
CA GLY A 136 -5.00 16.48 0.80
C GLY A 136 -4.90 17.90 0.28
N TRP A 137 -4.51 18.12 -0.98
CA TRP A 137 -4.37 19.45 -1.58
C TRP A 137 -5.56 19.82 -2.45
N SER A 138 -5.79 21.12 -2.60
CA SER A 138 -6.56 21.70 -3.71
C SER A 138 -5.70 21.72 -4.99
N VAL A 139 -6.31 21.92 -6.15
CA VAL A 139 -5.61 22.07 -7.44
C VAL A 139 -4.55 23.15 -7.38
N LYS A 140 -4.88 24.29 -6.75
CA LYS A 140 -3.94 25.42 -6.60
C LYS A 140 -2.75 25.05 -5.71
N GLU A 141 -3.00 24.44 -4.55
CA GLU A 141 -1.92 24.01 -3.63
C GLU A 141 -1.02 22.98 -4.30
N ALA A 142 -1.58 21.99 -5.00
CA ALA A 142 -0.81 21.00 -5.74
C ALA A 142 0.10 21.64 -6.81
N THR A 143 -0.45 22.60 -7.57
CA THR A 143 0.29 23.31 -8.62
C THR A 143 1.43 24.13 -8.04
N ASP A 144 1.14 24.93 -7.01
CA ASP A 144 2.13 25.82 -6.38
C ASP A 144 3.24 25.02 -5.66
N ALA A 145 2.86 23.98 -4.92
CA ALA A 145 3.81 23.13 -4.20
C ALA A 145 4.74 22.38 -5.16
N VAL A 146 4.18 21.75 -6.20
CA VAL A 146 5.01 21.02 -7.19
C VAL A 146 5.93 21.97 -7.96
N ALA A 147 5.47 23.19 -8.31
CA ALA A 147 6.32 24.17 -8.98
C ALA A 147 7.53 24.54 -8.11
N GLN A 148 7.34 24.83 -6.82
CA GLN A 148 8.42 25.16 -5.88
C GLN A 148 9.38 23.96 -5.66
N LEU A 149 8.83 22.75 -5.53
CA LEU A 149 9.64 21.54 -5.37
C LEU A 149 10.51 21.27 -6.61
N VAL A 150 9.93 21.42 -7.80
CA VAL A 150 10.66 21.23 -9.07
C VAL A 150 11.69 22.33 -9.30
N GLU A 151 11.41 23.59 -8.95
CA GLU A 151 12.38 24.68 -8.99
C GLU A 151 13.58 24.39 -8.08
N ARG A 152 13.34 23.89 -6.88
CA ARG A 152 14.39 23.62 -5.87
C ARG A 152 15.25 22.40 -6.18
N PHE A 153 14.64 21.30 -6.58
CA PHE A 153 15.30 19.99 -6.70
C PHE A 153 15.50 19.49 -8.13
N GLY A 154 14.89 20.15 -9.12
CA GLY A 154 14.86 19.73 -10.50
C GLY A 154 13.79 18.66 -10.77
N VAL A 155 13.17 18.71 -11.95
CA VAL A 155 12.08 17.80 -12.34
C VAL A 155 12.52 16.33 -12.34
N ASP A 156 13.76 16.05 -12.73
CA ASP A 156 14.31 14.69 -12.79
C ASP A 156 14.48 14.02 -11.43
N THR A 157 14.40 14.77 -10.33
CA THR A 157 14.41 14.21 -8.98
C THR A 157 13.13 13.43 -8.70
N PHE A 158 12.00 13.89 -9.24
CA PHE A 158 10.69 13.33 -8.96
C PHE A 158 10.30 12.27 -9.98
N GLN A 159 9.86 11.10 -9.50
CA GLN A 159 9.37 10.05 -10.37
C GLN A 159 7.87 10.20 -10.64
N TYR A 160 7.11 10.61 -9.63
CA TYR A 160 5.69 10.92 -9.71
C TYR A 160 5.15 11.58 -8.43
N ILE A 161 3.91 12.07 -8.50
CA ILE A 161 3.10 12.45 -7.35
C ILE A 161 1.87 11.55 -7.25
N GLU A 162 1.60 11.00 -6.05
CA GLU A 162 0.48 10.10 -5.76
C GLU A 162 -0.66 10.89 -5.14
N GLN A 163 -1.84 10.81 -5.78
CA GLN A 163 -3.11 11.38 -5.34
C GLN A 163 -2.95 12.80 -4.76
N PRO A 164 -2.56 13.81 -5.56
CA PRO A 164 -2.36 15.17 -5.06
C PRO A 164 -3.66 15.84 -4.58
N VAL A 165 -4.78 15.57 -5.25
CA VAL A 165 -6.10 16.15 -5.00
C VAL A 165 -7.14 15.05 -4.81
N ALA A 166 -8.34 15.39 -4.30
CA ALA A 166 -9.31 14.41 -3.82
C ALA A 166 -10.10 13.69 -4.91
N THR A 167 -10.46 14.38 -6.00
CA THR A 167 -11.42 13.90 -7.01
C THR A 167 -10.78 13.71 -8.38
N VAL A 168 -11.45 12.92 -9.24
CA VAL A 168 -11.01 12.71 -10.63
C VAL A 168 -11.12 13.99 -11.44
N GLU A 169 -12.13 14.80 -11.18
CA GLU A 169 -12.35 16.11 -11.81
C GLU A 169 -11.19 17.05 -11.52
N GLU A 170 -10.79 17.18 -10.24
CA GLU A 170 -9.63 17.99 -9.83
C GLU A 170 -8.32 17.45 -10.43
N LEU A 171 -8.15 16.11 -10.51
CA LEU A 171 -6.97 15.52 -11.17
C LEU A 171 -6.86 15.92 -12.64
N ARG A 172 -7.98 16.02 -13.38
CA ARG A 172 -7.98 16.50 -14.79
C ARG A 172 -7.61 17.96 -14.93
N GLU A 173 -7.84 18.79 -13.94
CA GLU A 173 -7.45 20.19 -13.95
C GLU A 173 -5.95 20.41 -13.76
N LEU A 174 -5.24 19.42 -13.23
CA LEU A 174 -3.82 19.52 -12.95
C LEU A 174 -2.99 19.48 -14.23
N GLN A 175 -2.04 20.40 -14.32
CA GLN A 175 -1.01 20.42 -15.36
C GLN A 175 0.36 20.43 -14.67
N LEU A 176 0.80 19.28 -14.22
CA LEU A 176 2.05 19.13 -13.45
C LEU A 176 3.19 18.67 -14.38
N PRO A 177 4.45 19.11 -14.15
CA PRO A 177 5.60 18.68 -14.93
C PRO A 177 6.07 17.24 -14.58
N ILE A 178 5.46 16.60 -13.61
CA ILE A 178 5.75 15.23 -13.15
C ILE A 178 4.49 14.36 -13.27
N PRO A 179 4.63 13.04 -13.53
CA PRO A 179 3.49 12.13 -13.66
C PRO A 179 2.61 12.09 -12.42
N VAL A 180 1.32 11.90 -12.61
CA VAL A 180 0.31 11.77 -11.55
C VAL A 180 -0.13 10.31 -11.41
N VAL A 181 -0.17 9.81 -10.17
CA VAL A 181 -0.65 8.46 -9.83
C VAL A 181 -2.01 8.54 -9.14
N GLY A 182 -2.98 7.76 -9.63
CA GLY A 182 -4.27 7.57 -8.95
C GLY A 182 -4.22 6.42 -7.95
N ASP A 183 -4.55 6.67 -6.69
CA ASP A 183 -4.72 5.69 -5.60
C ASP A 183 -6.14 5.73 -5.05
N GLU A 184 -6.47 6.75 -4.25
CA GLU A 184 -7.75 6.86 -3.56
C GLU A 184 -8.94 6.89 -4.52
N VAL A 185 -8.83 7.60 -5.62
CA VAL A 185 -9.91 7.72 -6.63
C VAL A 185 -10.29 6.36 -7.24
N ILE A 186 -9.42 5.36 -7.14
CA ILE A 186 -9.68 4.01 -7.62
C ILE A 186 -10.10 3.10 -6.48
N ARG A 187 -9.27 2.95 -5.44
CA ARG A 187 -9.52 1.95 -4.40
C ARG A 187 -10.70 2.26 -3.50
N LYS A 188 -11.15 3.52 -3.46
CA LYS A 188 -12.34 3.95 -2.72
C LYS A 188 -13.57 4.12 -3.60
N ALA A 189 -13.44 3.97 -4.91
CA ALA A 189 -14.59 4.03 -5.80
C ALA A 189 -15.55 2.85 -5.54
N GLN A 190 -16.84 3.10 -5.62
CA GLN A 190 -17.86 2.06 -5.53
C GLN A 190 -17.66 0.98 -6.61
N ASP A 191 -17.37 1.43 -7.84
CA ASP A 191 -16.93 0.56 -8.94
C ASP A 191 -15.65 1.14 -9.58
N PRO A 192 -14.47 0.59 -9.27
CA PRO A 192 -13.21 1.03 -9.86
C PRO A 192 -13.14 0.93 -11.39
N PHE A 193 -13.91 0.03 -11.99
CA PHE A 193 -13.97 -0.13 -13.44
C PHE A 193 -14.78 0.98 -14.13
N ALA A 194 -15.72 1.59 -13.44
CA ALA A 194 -16.53 2.68 -13.97
C ALA A 194 -15.87 4.06 -13.86
N VAL A 195 -14.73 4.18 -13.18
CA VAL A 195 -14.01 5.45 -13.04
C VAL A 195 -13.34 5.83 -14.36
N ASP A 196 -13.70 6.98 -14.92
CA ASP A 196 -13.03 7.50 -16.12
C ASP A 196 -11.72 8.22 -15.74
N LEU A 197 -10.59 7.57 -15.96
CA LEU A 197 -9.25 8.09 -15.68
C LEU A 197 -8.62 8.86 -16.84
N ASN A 198 -9.29 9.01 -17.98
CA ASN A 198 -8.72 9.68 -19.14
C ASN A 198 -8.35 11.13 -18.83
N GLY A 199 -7.08 11.47 -19.01
CA GLY A 199 -6.55 12.81 -18.73
C GLY A 199 -6.49 13.19 -17.24
N ALA A 200 -6.81 12.25 -16.32
CA ALA A 200 -6.77 12.50 -14.89
C ALA A 200 -5.47 11.99 -14.26
N VAL A 201 -4.95 10.85 -14.71
CA VAL A 201 -3.74 10.23 -14.16
C VAL A 201 -2.90 9.58 -15.27
N ASP A 202 -1.59 9.46 -15.02
CA ASP A 202 -0.63 8.83 -15.91
C ASP A 202 -0.33 7.39 -15.50
N ILE A 203 -0.53 7.06 -14.22
CA ILE A 203 -0.15 5.78 -13.61
C ILE A 203 -1.26 5.33 -12.67
N LEU A 204 -1.54 4.03 -12.66
CA LEU A 204 -2.52 3.40 -11.79
C LEU A 204 -1.83 2.72 -10.59
N MET A 205 -2.24 3.07 -9.37
CA MET A 205 -1.82 2.35 -8.16
C MET A 205 -2.65 1.09 -7.96
N LEU A 206 -1.97 -0.04 -7.77
CA LEU A 206 -2.62 -1.31 -7.44
C LEU A 206 -2.25 -1.72 -6.00
N LYS A 207 -3.26 -1.96 -5.17
CA LYS A 207 -3.12 -2.53 -3.83
C LYS A 207 -4.00 -3.76 -3.73
N VAL A 208 -3.39 -4.93 -3.51
CA VAL A 208 -4.10 -6.21 -3.59
C VAL A 208 -5.31 -6.28 -2.67
N SER A 209 -5.16 -5.87 -1.41
CA SER A 209 -6.21 -5.98 -0.39
C SER A 209 -7.40 -5.05 -0.67
N PRO A 210 -7.21 -3.72 -0.84
CA PRO A 210 -8.33 -2.82 -1.14
C PRO A 210 -9.05 -3.12 -2.46
N LEU A 211 -8.34 -3.70 -3.44
CA LEU A 211 -8.92 -4.00 -4.75
C LEU A 211 -9.62 -5.36 -4.81
N GLY A 212 -9.51 -6.21 -3.79
CA GLY A 212 -10.24 -7.46 -3.73
C GLY A 212 -9.51 -8.68 -4.28
N GLY A 213 -8.18 -8.61 -4.41
CA GLY A 213 -7.34 -9.72 -4.82
C GLY A 213 -6.50 -9.46 -6.08
N ILE A 214 -5.66 -10.42 -6.44
CA ILE A 214 -4.72 -10.32 -7.57
C ILE A 214 -5.47 -10.30 -8.90
N GLU A 215 -6.42 -11.20 -9.10
CA GLU A 215 -7.11 -11.31 -10.39
C GLU A 215 -7.93 -10.05 -10.66
N ARG A 216 -8.58 -9.48 -9.64
CA ARG A 216 -9.32 -8.23 -9.81
C ARG A 216 -8.40 -7.04 -10.07
N ALA A 217 -7.26 -6.96 -9.38
CA ALA A 217 -6.25 -5.93 -9.63
C ALA A 217 -5.67 -6.02 -11.06
N LYS A 218 -5.39 -7.22 -11.56
CA LYS A 218 -4.94 -7.46 -12.94
C LYS A 218 -6.01 -7.08 -13.97
N ALA A 219 -7.25 -7.44 -13.71
CA ALA A 219 -8.38 -7.07 -14.58
C ALA A 219 -8.53 -5.54 -14.66
N LEU A 220 -8.37 -4.84 -13.53
CA LEU A 220 -8.42 -3.38 -13.47
C LEU A 220 -7.26 -2.73 -14.27
N ALA A 221 -6.04 -3.27 -14.15
CA ALA A 221 -4.91 -2.83 -14.96
C ALA A 221 -5.16 -3.01 -16.47
N ALA A 222 -5.71 -4.16 -16.86
CA ALA A 222 -6.05 -4.45 -18.25
C ALA A 222 -7.19 -3.56 -18.78
N HIS A 223 -8.13 -3.16 -17.92
CA HIS A 223 -9.25 -2.28 -18.26
C HIS A 223 -8.77 -0.86 -18.55
N HIS A 224 -8.04 -0.25 -17.63
CA HIS A 224 -7.58 1.15 -17.76
C HIS A 224 -6.39 1.31 -18.72
N LYS A 225 -5.61 0.27 -18.96
CA LYS A 225 -4.46 0.26 -19.88
C LYS A 225 -3.39 1.33 -19.58
N LEU A 226 -3.31 1.73 -18.33
CA LEU A 226 -2.27 2.64 -17.83
C LEU A 226 -1.05 1.86 -17.32
N PRO A 227 0.15 2.47 -17.31
CA PRO A 227 1.25 1.94 -16.51
C PRO A 227 0.83 1.74 -15.07
N VAL A 228 1.34 0.69 -14.42
CA VAL A 228 0.93 0.36 -13.05
C VAL A 228 2.10 0.41 -12.08
N VAL A 229 1.81 0.72 -10.83
CA VAL A 229 2.70 0.53 -9.68
C VAL A 229 1.96 -0.24 -8.59
N VAL A 230 2.60 -1.27 -8.03
CA VAL A 230 2.02 -2.04 -6.93
C VAL A 230 2.46 -1.46 -5.60
N SER A 231 1.51 -1.32 -4.67
CA SER A 231 1.76 -0.83 -3.33
C SER A 231 0.99 -1.65 -2.29
N SER A 232 1.04 -1.23 -1.06
CA SER A 232 0.46 -1.87 0.11
C SER A 232 -0.29 -0.86 0.98
N ALA A 233 -1.05 -1.36 1.95
CA ALA A 233 -1.81 -0.59 2.90
C ALA A 233 -1.47 -0.98 4.35
N LEU A 234 -0.17 -1.16 4.62
CA LEU A 234 0.39 -1.54 5.92
C LEU A 234 -0.08 -2.92 6.39
N GLU A 235 -0.16 -3.88 5.49
CA GLU A 235 -0.44 -5.27 5.80
C GLU A 235 0.73 -5.92 6.56
N SER A 236 0.45 -7.06 7.24
CA SER A 236 1.48 -7.94 7.76
C SER A 236 2.25 -8.64 6.63
N ALA A 237 3.27 -9.38 6.97
CA ALA A 237 4.04 -10.18 6.02
C ALA A 237 3.15 -11.12 5.16
N VAL A 238 2.00 -11.56 5.67
CA VAL A 238 1.03 -12.37 4.90
C VAL A 238 0.45 -11.56 3.75
N GLY A 239 -0.13 -10.39 4.03
CA GLY A 239 -0.70 -9.53 2.98
C GLY A 239 0.36 -8.96 2.04
N ILE A 240 1.54 -8.58 2.57
CA ILE A 240 2.68 -8.16 1.73
C ILE A 240 3.10 -9.29 0.77
N SER A 241 3.13 -10.55 1.21
CA SER A 241 3.46 -11.67 0.32
C SER A 241 2.47 -11.81 -0.83
N HIS A 242 1.20 -11.53 -0.59
CA HIS A 242 0.16 -11.52 -1.62
C HIS A 242 0.37 -10.35 -2.60
N GLY A 243 0.72 -9.16 -2.10
CA GLY A 243 1.11 -8.02 -2.93
C GLY A 243 2.36 -8.29 -3.79
N LEU A 244 3.35 -9.00 -3.25
CA LEU A 244 4.54 -9.44 -4.03
C LEU A 244 4.14 -10.39 -5.17
N LYS A 245 3.19 -11.31 -4.95
CA LYS A 245 2.67 -12.20 -6.00
C LYS A 245 1.91 -11.43 -7.08
N LEU A 246 1.11 -10.41 -6.71
CA LEU A 246 0.50 -9.50 -7.68
C LEU A 246 1.59 -8.85 -8.55
N ALA A 247 2.58 -8.19 -7.93
CA ALA A 247 3.66 -7.53 -8.64
C ALA A 247 4.42 -8.48 -9.57
N ALA A 248 4.69 -9.71 -9.08
CA ALA A 248 5.41 -10.72 -9.84
C ALA A 248 4.61 -11.32 -11.01
N SER A 249 3.28 -11.28 -10.96
CA SER A 249 2.39 -11.82 -12.00
C SER A 249 2.08 -10.84 -13.13
N LEU A 250 2.40 -9.54 -12.95
CA LEU A 250 2.18 -8.53 -13.98
C LEU A 250 3.16 -8.70 -15.14
N PRO A 251 2.73 -8.56 -16.41
CA PRO A 251 3.62 -8.68 -17.56
C PRO A 251 4.69 -7.58 -17.57
N GLU A 252 4.29 -6.34 -17.28
CA GLU A 252 5.19 -5.19 -17.15
C GLU A 252 5.18 -4.65 -15.73
N LEU A 253 6.37 -4.33 -15.21
CA LEU A 253 6.57 -3.72 -13.91
C LEU A 253 7.71 -2.72 -14.00
N LYS A 254 7.39 -1.47 -14.33
CA LYS A 254 8.38 -0.40 -14.57
C LYS A 254 8.88 0.27 -13.29
N TYR A 255 8.09 0.20 -12.24
CA TYR A 255 8.30 0.97 -11.02
C TYR A 255 8.62 0.05 -9.85
N ALA A 256 9.58 0.46 -9.00
CA ALA A 256 9.78 -0.16 -7.70
C ALA A 256 8.46 -0.13 -6.90
N CYS A 257 8.14 -1.20 -6.19
CA CYS A 257 6.85 -1.37 -5.53
C CYS A 257 6.83 -0.84 -4.11
N GLY A 258 5.71 -0.28 -3.68
CA GLY A 258 5.47 0.18 -2.31
C GLY A 258 5.12 -0.97 -1.35
N LEU A 259 5.81 -2.09 -1.45
CA LEU A 259 5.56 -3.31 -0.67
C LEU A 259 6.48 -3.44 0.56
N GLY A 260 7.28 -2.44 0.83
CA GLY A 260 8.18 -2.40 1.98
C GLY A 260 7.54 -1.88 3.28
N THR A 261 6.22 -1.63 3.33
CA THR A 261 5.57 -1.03 4.51
C THR A 261 5.62 -1.90 5.76
N GLY A 262 5.80 -3.23 5.63
CA GLY A 262 6.04 -4.11 6.78
C GLY A 262 7.26 -3.69 7.63
N LYS A 263 8.24 -2.95 7.06
CA LYS A 263 9.37 -2.39 7.81
C LYS A 263 8.97 -1.28 8.78
N LEU A 264 7.77 -0.71 8.63
CA LEU A 264 7.19 0.24 9.59
C LEU A 264 6.61 -0.45 10.83
N LEU A 265 6.40 -1.77 10.80
CA LEU A 265 5.97 -2.57 11.94
C LEU A 265 7.18 -2.89 12.84
N ALA A 266 7.00 -2.78 14.15
CA ALA A 266 8.04 -3.14 15.11
C ALA A 266 8.19 -4.65 15.25
N ASN A 267 7.07 -5.37 15.11
CA ASN A 267 6.99 -6.82 15.09
C ASN A 267 6.00 -7.25 14.01
N ASP A 268 6.29 -8.38 13.37
CA ASP A 268 5.45 -8.98 12.35
C ASP A 268 5.43 -10.50 12.52
N VAL A 269 4.58 -11.21 11.78
CA VAL A 269 4.41 -12.66 11.82
C VAL A 269 5.48 -13.41 11.00
N ALA A 270 6.23 -12.72 10.18
CA ALA A 270 7.40 -13.23 9.47
C ALA A 270 8.33 -12.07 9.09
N ASP A 271 9.60 -12.35 8.86
CA ASP A 271 10.51 -11.37 8.25
C ASP A 271 10.52 -11.53 6.72
N LEU A 272 10.32 -10.40 6.05
CA LEU A 272 10.49 -10.25 4.62
C LEU A 272 11.68 -9.30 4.38
N PRO A 273 12.92 -9.83 4.27
CA PRO A 273 14.10 -9.00 4.17
C PRO A 273 14.14 -8.21 2.86
N ILE A 274 14.61 -6.98 2.94
CA ILE A 274 15.00 -6.19 1.77
C ILE A 274 16.50 -6.35 1.58
N VAL A 275 16.91 -6.87 0.43
CA VAL A 275 18.33 -7.06 0.07
C VAL A 275 18.58 -6.31 -1.24
N ASP A 276 19.53 -5.41 -1.26
CA ASP A 276 19.87 -4.59 -2.42
C ASP A 276 18.63 -3.91 -3.08
N GLY A 277 17.71 -3.42 -2.25
CA GLY A 277 16.49 -2.78 -2.69
C GLY A 277 15.41 -3.72 -3.23
N ARG A 278 15.52 -5.02 -2.98
CA ARG A 278 14.60 -6.05 -3.50
C ARG A 278 14.06 -6.94 -2.39
N MET A 279 12.86 -7.46 -2.59
CA MET A 279 12.23 -8.50 -1.77
C MET A 279 11.95 -9.73 -2.63
N LYS A 280 12.21 -10.93 -2.06
CA LYS A 280 11.88 -12.19 -2.71
C LYS A 280 10.38 -12.43 -2.72
N VAL A 281 9.87 -12.92 -3.85
CA VAL A 281 8.49 -13.42 -3.96
C VAL A 281 8.40 -14.76 -3.22
N THR A 282 7.63 -14.79 -2.15
CA THR A 282 7.54 -15.96 -1.28
C THR A 282 6.12 -16.16 -0.75
N THR A 283 5.84 -17.37 -0.29
CA THR A 283 4.66 -17.66 0.53
C THR A 283 5.07 -17.58 1.99
N VAL A 284 4.27 -16.91 2.81
CA VAL A 284 4.52 -16.73 4.24
C VAL A 284 3.75 -17.76 5.04
N GLU A 285 4.44 -18.48 5.91
CA GLU A 285 3.86 -19.25 7.01
C GLU A 285 4.06 -18.43 8.29
N PRO A 286 3.00 -17.88 8.90
CA PRO A 286 3.12 -17.02 10.06
C PRO A 286 3.70 -17.73 11.27
N SER A 287 4.53 -17.04 12.04
CA SER A 287 5.13 -17.51 13.29
C SER A 287 5.04 -16.46 14.39
N GLY A 288 5.27 -16.87 15.64
CA GLY A 288 5.30 -15.94 16.78
C GLY A 288 3.94 -15.28 17.11
N MET A 289 2.84 -15.73 16.54
CA MET A 289 1.51 -15.13 16.68
C MET A 289 1.02 -15.06 18.12
N LEU A 290 1.43 -15.98 18.99
CA LEU A 290 1.01 -15.98 20.41
C LEU A 290 1.40 -14.69 21.14
N ASN A 291 2.54 -14.11 20.80
CA ASN A 291 3.04 -12.88 21.44
C ASN A 291 2.41 -11.60 20.84
N LEU A 292 1.63 -11.75 19.78
CA LEU A 292 1.02 -10.66 19.03
C LEU A 292 -0.51 -10.68 19.10
N GLN A 293 -1.09 -11.57 19.90
CA GLN A 293 -2.55 -11.70 20.01
C GLN A 293 -3.18 -10.37 20.46
N ALA A 294 -4.23 -9.98 19.77
CA ALA A 294 -5.09 -8.88 20.21
C ALA A 294 -5.90 -9.30 21.47
N ALA A 295 -6.39 -8.31 22.22
CA ALA A 295 -7.23 -8.58 23.36
C ALA A 295 -8.51 -9.38 22.96
N PRO A 296 -9.07 -10.21 23.87
CA PRO A 296 -10.21 -11.08 23.55
C PRO A 296 -11.43 -10.34 22.98
N GLU A 297 -11.72 -9.14 23.50
CA GLU A 297 -12.81 -8.29 23.01
C GLU A 297 -12.58 -7.83 21.57
N ARG A 298 -11.31 -7.62 21.18
CA ARG A 298 -10.96 -7.27 19.80
C ARG A 298 -11.17 -8.45 18.85
N ARG A 299 -10.88 -9.67 19.32
CA ARG A 299 -11.18 -10.87 18.53
C ARG A 299 -12.67 -10.97 18.20
N ALA A 300 -13.55 -10.80 19.17
CA ALA A 300 -14.99 -10.84 18.96
C ALA A 300 -15.48 -9.76 17.98
N TRP A 301 -14.89 -8.55 18.07
CA TRP A 301 -15.16 -7.45 17.14
C TRP A 301 -14.76 -7.80 15.71
N TRP A 302 -13.57 -8.39 15.52
CA TRP A 302 -13.09 -8.79 14.20
C TRP A 302 -13.89 -9.97 13.63
N GLU A 303 -14.35 -10.91 14.47
CA GLU A 303 -15.24 -11.99 14.03
C GLU A 303 -16.56 -11.46 13.48
N ASN A 304 -17.19 -10.49 14.13
CA ASN A 304 -18.41 -9.85 13.64
C ASN A 304 -18.12 -9.10 12.32
N ARG A 305 -17.04 -8.32 12.27
CA ARG A 305 -16.65 -7.59 11.07
C ARG A 305 -16.40 -8.51 9.87
N ILE A 306 -15.79 -9.69 10.09
CA ILE A 306 -15.64 -10.69 9.03
C ILE A 306 -17.01 -11.19 8.56
N ARG A 307 -17.97 -11.44 9.46
CA ARG A 307 -19.33 -11.87 9.07
C ARG A 307 -20.02 -10.82 8.22
N ASP A 308 -20.03 -9.57 8.67
CA ASP A 308 -20.67 -8.48 7.94
C ASP A 308 -20.02 -8.28 6.55
N SER A 309 -18.69 -8.29 6.50
CA SER A 309 -17.94 -8.17 5.23
C SER A 309 -18.15 -9.40 4.32
N PHE A 310 -18.34 -10.59 4.90
CA PHE A 310 -18.58 -11.82 4.14
C PHE A 310 -19.96 -11.81 3.47
N GLU A 311 -20.99 -11.32 4.14
CA GLU A 311 -22.33 -11.15 3.56
C GLU A 311 -22.27 -10.21 2.34
N VAL A 312 -21.60 -9.09 2.47
CA VAL A 312 -21.40 -8.14 1.36
C VAL A 312 -20.59 -8.77 0.23
N TRP A 313 -19.47 -9.43 0.56
CA TRP A 313 -18.61 -10.09 -0.43
C TRP A 313 -19.38 -11.19 -1.18
N GLN A 314 -20.17 -12.01 -0.47
CA GLN A 314 -20.96 -13.09 -1.06
C GLN A 314 -22.06 -12.56 -1.98
N ALA A 315 -22.66 -11.41 -1.66
CA ALA A 315 -23.69 -10.80 -2.50
C ALA A 315 -23.12 -10.22 -3.83
N ARG A 316 -21.79 -10.00 -3.92
CA ARG A 316 -21.11 -9.45 -5.10
C ARG A 316 -20.48 -10.51 -6.00
N ASN A 317 -20.34 -11.77 -5.53
CA ASN A 317 -19.67 -12.88 -6.22
C ASN A 317 -20.59 -14.11 -6.35
#